data_e08f80910a4358e8b67d37c8ddfcaf2f
#
_entry.id   e08f80910a4358e8b67d37c8ddfcaf2f
#
_cell.length_a   1.000
_cell.length_b   1.000
_cell.length_c   1.000
_cell.angle_alpha   90.00
_cell.angle_beta   90.00
_cell.angle_gamma   90.00
#
_symmetry.space_group_name_H-M   'P 1'
#
loop_
_entity.id
_entity.type
_entity.pdbx_description
1 polymer ?
#
loop_
_entity_poly.entity_id
_entity_poly.type
_entity_poly.pdbx_seq_one_letter_code
_entity_poly.pdbx_strand_id
1 'polypeptide(L)'
;MNNDPVVTPAGLIATVGGLGKIVKKAPGTAGSVAACVLAVFLPEPVRLAAIAALAALGVWAAGAYEKACGRSDPGEVIIDEVVGQLIATIGHAAVVGQGGGAVNFLIPSFLLFRFFDILKPWPVNACEKAPGGLGIMLDDVAGGVLANLALWGLRKVFIEGWWPF
;
A
#
# COMPACT_ATOMS: atom_id res chain seq x y z
N MET A 1 -0.95 26.70 -21.18
CA MET A 1 -0.02 25.59 -20.88
C MET A 1 -0.81 24.60 -20.04
N ASN A 2 -1.10 23.40 -20.55
CA ASN A 2 -1.74 22.36 -19.76
C ASN A 2 -0.72 21.87 -18.72
N ASN A 3 -0.82 22.40 -17.50
CA ASN A 3 -0.04 21.90 -16.39
C ASN A 3 -0.66 20.57 -15.96
N ASP A 4 -0.20 19.47 -16.55
CA ASP A 4 -0.59 18.12 -16.08
C ASP A 4 -0.16 17.97 -14.61
N PRO A 5 -1.08 17.78 -13.68
CA PRO A 5 -0.76 17.71 -12.25
C PRO A 5 0.23 16.60 -11.91
N VAL A 6 0.38 15.58 -12.75
CA VAL A 6 1.37 14.50 -12.58
C VAL A 6 2.82 15.02 -12.64
N VAL A 7 3.10 16.06 -13.42
CA VAL A 7 4.47 16.59 -13.60
C VAL A 7 4.93 17.45 -12.40
N THR A 8 4.06 17.71 -11.46
CA THR A 8 4.42 18.42 -10.21
C THR A 8 5.15 17.46 -9.24
N PRO A 9 5.97 17.98 -8.30
CA PRO A 9 6.58 17.13 -7.27
C PRO A 9 5.54 16.31 -6.49
N ALA A 10 4.40 16.92 -6.15
CA ALA A 10 3.30 16.22 -5.48
C ALA A 10 2.70 15.14 -6.38
N GLY A 11 2.49 15.44 -7.67
CA GLY A 11 1.97 14.49 -8.63
C GLY A 11 2.90 13.29 -8.86
N LEU A 12 4.21 13.52 -8.95
CA LEU A 12 5.18 12.44 -9.08
C LEU A 12 5.19 11.52 -7.85
N ILE A 13 5.08 12.09 -6.65
CA ILE A 13 5.00 11.30 -5.42
C ILE A 13 3.67 10.54 -5.35
N ALA A 14 2.54 11.22 -5.54
CA ALA A 14 1.22 10.62 -5.45
C ALA A 14 1.02 9.47 -6.44
N THR A 15 1.54 9.64 -7.68
CA THR A 15 1.40 8.64 -8.75
C THR A 15 2.58 7.67 -8.86
N VAL A 16 3.49 7.70 -7.90
CA VAL A 16 4.72 6.88 -7.88
C VAL A 16 5.48 7.00 -9.21
N GLY A 17 5.95 8.23 -9.50
CA GLY A 17 6.70 8.52 -10.72
C GLY A 17 5.86 8.46 -12.02
N GLY A 18 4.54 8.60 -11.92
CA GLY A 18 3.62 8.51 -13.05
C GLY A 18 3.11 7.09 -13.35
N LEU A 19 3.53 6.08 -12.57
CA LEU A 19 3.10 4.69 -12.75
C LEU A 19 1.56 4.56 -12.70
N GLY A 20 0.90 5.23 -11.74
CA GLY A 20 -0.55 5.23 -11.62
C GLY A 20 -1.28 5.79 -12.84
N LYS A 21 -0.66 6.71 -13.57
CA LYS A 21 -1.22 7.25 -14.82
C LYS A 21 -0.96 6.34 -16.03
N ILE A 22 0.18 5.65 -16.04
CA ILE A 22 0.55 4.72 -17.12
C ILE A 22 -0.35 3.49 -17.10
N VAL A 23 -0.60 2.92 -15.92
CA VAL A 23 -1.41 1.70 -15.74
C VAL A 23 -2.89 2.06 -15.57
N LYS A 24 -3.58 2.34 -16.68
CA LYS A 24 -4.96 2.86 -16.68
C LYS A 24 -6.02 1.89 -16.16
N LYS A 25 -5.82 0.57 -16.28
CA LYS A 25 -6.87 -0.42 -15.94
C LYS A 25 -6.89 -0.83 -14.47
N ALA A 26 -5.74 -0.85 -13.82
CA ALA A 26 -5.60 -1.28 -12.45
C ALA A 26 -4.41 -0.56 -11.78
N PRO A 27 -4.48 0.76 -11.61
CA PRO A 27 -3.35 1.54 -11.08
C PRO A 27 -2.97 1.11 -9.66
N GLY A 28 -3.93 0.89 -8.78
CA GLY A 28 -3.68 0.42 -7.41
C GLY A 28 -3.01 -0.95 -7.34
N THR A 29 -3.37 -1.87 -8.25
CA THR A 29 -2.67 -3.14 -8.38
C THR A 29 -1.19 -2.93 -8.74
N ALA A 30 -0.90 -1.97 -9.61
CA ALA A 30 0.49 -1.63 -9.94
C ALA A 30 1.25 -1.05 -8.74
N GLY A 31 0.61 -0.20 -7.93
CA GLY A 31 1.15 0.29 -6.65
C GLY A 31 1.47 -0.84 -5.68
N SER A 32 0.53 -1.74 -5.47
CA SER A 32 0.71 -2.90 -4.58
C SER A 32 1.84 -3.84 -5.07
N VAL A 33 1.93 -4.10 -6.40
CA VAL A 33 3.02 -4.90 -6.97
C VAL A 33 4.38 -4.20 -6.79
N ALA A 34 4.45 -2.89 -7.03
CA ALA A 34 5.67 -2.13 -6.79
C ALA A 34 6.13 -2.22 -5.33
N ALA A 35 5.19 -2.14 -4.38
CA ALA A 35 5.47 -2.32 -2.97
C ALA A 35 5.97 -3.74 -2.63
N CYS A 36 5.39 -4.78 -3.23
CA CYS A 36 5.89 -6.15 -3.08
C CYS A 36 7.35 -6.28 -3.55
N VAL A 37 7.68 -5.68 -4.71
CA VAL A 37 9.07 -5.65 -5.20
C VAL A 37 9.98 -4.92 -4.20
N LEU A 38 9.59 -3.75 -3.72
CA LEU A 38 10.35 -3.01 -2.71
C LEU A 38 10.56 -3.82 -1.43
N ALA A 39 9.52 -4.52 -0.95
CA ALA A 39 9.60 -5.33 0.26
C ALA A 39 10.63 -6.46 0.18
N VAL A 40 10.92 -6.97 -1.03
CA VAL A 40 11.94 -8.00 -1.25
C VAL A 40 13.37 -7.45 -1.04
N PHE A 41 13.60 -6.19 -1.40
CA PHE A 41 14.93 -5.59 -1.37
C PHE A 41 15.19 -4.78 -0.11
N LEU A 42 14.15 -4.29 0.58
CA LEU A 42 14.31 -3.45 1.75
C LEU A 42 14.39 -4.28 3.04
N PRO A 43 15.49 -4.21 3.80
CA PRO A 43 15.53 -4.71 5.18
C PRO A 43 14.41 -4.09 6.02
N GLU A 44 13.90 -4.85 7.00
CA GLU A 44 12.73 -4.41 7.77
C GLU A 44 12.88 -3.03 8.44
N PRO A 45 14.00 -2.67 9.07
CA PRO A 45 14.15 -1.33 9.64
C PRO A 45 14.06 -0.21 8.60
N VAL A 46 14.62 -0.44 7.40
CA VAL A 46 14.55 0.51 6.28
C VAL A 46 13.13 0.60 5.74
N ARG A 47 12.43 -0.53 5.65
CA ARG A 47 11.04 -0.59 5.22
C ARG A 47 10.12 0.15 6.18
N LEU A 48 10.30 -0.01 7.50
CA LEU A 48 9.53 0.75 8.50
C LEU A 48 9.77 2.26 8.39
N ALA A 49 11.01 2.68 8.22
CA ALA A 49 11.34 4.09 7.97
C ALA A 49 10.72 4.60 6.66
N ALA A 50 10.76 3.79 5.60
CA ALA A 50 10.14 4.11 4.32
C ALA A 50 8.62 4.26 4.43
N ILE A 51 7.94 3.34 5.14
CA ILE A 51 6.49 3.42 5.39
C ILE A 51 6.15 4.76 6.08
N ALA A 52 6.85 5.12 7.15
CA ALA A 52 6.60 6.37 7.88
C ALA A 52 6.81 7.60 6.98
N ALA A 53 7.91 7.62 6.21
CA ALA A 53 8.22 8.74 5.32
C ALA A 53 7.21 8.82 4.16
N LEU A 54 6.89 7.70 3.51
CA LEU A 54 5.94 7.66 2.40
C LEU A 54 4.52 7.97 2.85
N ALA A 55 4.10 7.55 4.05
CA ALA A 55 2.80 7.91 4.60
C ALA A 55 2.69 9.42 4.82
N ALA A 56 3.69 10.04 5.44
CA ALA A 56 3.70 11.48 5.66
C ALA A 56 3.72 12.28 4.34
N LEU A 57 4.58 11.90 3.41
CA LEU A 57 4.66 12.51 2.08
C LEU A 57 3.39 12.24 1.26
N GLY A 58 2.81 11.05 1.38
CA GLY A 58 1.59 10.64 0.70
C GLY A 58 0.39 11.49 1.08
N VAL A 59 0.17 11.75 2.37
CA VAL A 59 -0.92 12.64 2.82
C VAL A 59 -0.82 14.02 2.15
N TRP A 60 0.38 14.61 2.12
CA TRP A 60 0.60 15.90 1.45
C TRP A 60 0.42 15.78 -0.07
N ALA A 61 1.04 14.78 -0.69
CA ALA A 61 1.09 14.64 -2.14
C ALA A 61 -0.28 14.28 -2.73
N ALA A 62 -0.99 13.33 -2.13
CA ALA A 62 -2.34 12.93 -2.54
C ALA A 62 -3.32 14.10 -2.40
N GLY A 63 -3.31 14.82 -1.27
CA GLY A 63 -4.17 16.00 -1.08
C GLY A 63 -3.85 17.16 -2.03
N ALA A 64 -2.58 17.39 -2.35
CA ALA A 64 -2.19 18.38 -3.35
C ALA A 64 -2.60 17.98 -4.78
N TYR A 65 -2.46 16.70 -5.12
CA TYR A 65 -2.86 16.15 -6.41
C TYR A 65 -4.39 16.21 -6.59
N GLU A 66 -5.15 15.78 -5.58
CA GLU A 66 -6.61 15.85 -5.55
C GLU A 66 -7.11 17.29 -5.85
N LYS A 67 -6.55 18.27 -5.16
CA LYS A 67 -6.87 19.69 -5.39
C LYS A 67 -6.50 20.15 -6.80
N ALA A 68 -5.35 19.75 -7.31
CA ALA A 68 -4.86 20.16 -8.62
C ALA A 68 -5.69 19.57 -9.77
N CYS A 69 -6.20 18.35 -9.63
CA CYS A 69 -7.03 17.71 -10.67
C CYS A 69 -8.53 17.98 -10.49
N GLY A 70 -8.98 18.56 -9.35
CA GLY A 70 -10.38 18.87 -9.07
C GLY A 70 -11.29 17.65 -8.94
N ARG A 71 -10.74 16.47 -8.64
CA ARG A 71 -11.46 15.20 -8.46
C ARG A 71 -11.13 14.64 -7.09
N SER A 72 -12.15 14.17 -6.37
CA SER A 72 -11.95 13.43 -5.14
C SER A 72 -11.37 12.04 -5.43
N ASP A 73 -10.41 11.62 -4.65
CA ASP A 73 -9.75 10.32 -4.73
C ASP A 73 -9.41 9.92 -6.17
N PRO A 74 -8.48 10.61 -6.83
CA PRO A 74 -8.16 10.31 -8.23
C PRO A 74 -7.46 8.97 -8.33
N GLY A 75 -8.00 8.03 -9.07
CA GLY A 75 -7.48 6.67 -9.20
C GLY A 75 -6.05 6.53 -9.75
N GLU A 76 -5.40 7.62 -10.17
CA GLU A 76 -3.97 7.66 -10.51
C GLU A 76 -3.07 7.84 -9.28
N VAL A 77 -3.62 8.26 -8.15
CA VAL A 77 -2.92 8.24 -6.86
C VAL A 77 -2.78 6.79 -6.47
N ILE A 78 -1.57 6.33 -6.20
CA ILE A 78 -1.25 4.94 -5.87
C ILE A 78 -0.18 4.82 -4.77
N ILE A 79 0.20 5.95 -4.16
CA ILE A 79 1.15 5.97 -3.05
C ILE A 79 0.56 5.35 -1.78
N ASP A 80 -0.74 5.45 -1.59
CA ASP A 80 -1.56 4.84 -0.57
C ASP A 80 -1.49 3.31 -0.62
N GLU A 81 -1.71 2.72 -1.81
CA GLU A 81 -1.56 1.28 -2.01
C GLU A 81 -0.11 0.81 -1.81
N VAL A 82 0.86 1.64 -2.16
CA VAL A 82 2.27 1.33 -1.85
C VAL A 82 2.48 1.24 -0.35
N VAL A 83 1.99 2.22 0.41
CA VAL A 83 2.13 2.24 1.87
C VAL A 83 1.35 1.10 2.52
N GLY A 84 0.08 0.90 2.15
CA GLY A 84 -0.77 -0.16 2.68
C GLY A 84 -0.19 -1.56 2.43
N GLN A 85 0.28 -1.81 1.21
CA GLN A 85 0.92 -3.08 0.87
C GLN A 85 2.25 -3.29 1.62
N LEU A 86 3.08 -2.26 1.81
CA LEU A 86 4.30 -2.37 2.63
C LEU A 86 3.95 -2.72 4.08
N ILE A 87 2.91 -2.11 4.66
CA ILE A 87 2.41 -2.43 6.01
C ILE A 87 1.97 -3.90 6.07
N ALA A 88 1.27 -4.40 5.07
CA ALA A 88 0.83 -5.79 5.01
C ALA A 88 2.00 -6.80 5.07
N THR A 89 3.22 -6.38 4.71
CA THR A 89 4.42 -7.23 4.71
C THR A 89 5.26 -7.13 5.99
N ILE A 90 4.92 -6.28 6.96
CA ILE A 90 5.71 -6.10 8.19
C ILE A 90 5.82 -7.43 8.97
N GLY A 91 7.03 -7.85 9.28
CA GLY A 91 7.32 -9.10 10.00
C GLY A 91 7.24 -10.37 9.14
N HIS A 92 6.89 -10.25 7.84
CA HIS A 92 6.74 -11.40 6.94
C HIS A 92 7.72 -11.42 5.78
N ALA A 93 8.09 -10.27 5.24
CA ALA A 93 8.95 -10.20 4.06
C ALA A 93 10.39 -10.58 4.43
N ALA A 94 10.90 -11.65 3.83
CA ALA A 94 12.30 -11.97 3.85
C ALA A 94 13.03 -11.18 2.76
N VAL A 95 14.23 -10.70 3.08
CA VAL A 95 15.13 -10.06 2.11
C VAL A 95 15.70 -11.10 1.16
N VAL A 96 16.02 -10.72 -0.07
CA VAL A 96 16.69 -11.60 -1.06
C VAL A 96 17.93 -12.23 -0.42
N GLY A 97 18.06 -13.54 -0.52
CA GLY A 97 19.18 -14.32 0.03
C GLY A 97 18.90 -15.01 1.37
N GLN A 98 17.76 -14.76 2.01
CA GLN A 98 17.38 -15.43 3.28
C GLN A 98 16.48 -16.69 3.07
N GLY A 99 16.60 -17.36 1.95
CA GLY A 99 15.86 -18.58 1.66
C GLY A 99 14.42 -18.34 1.18
N GLY A 100 13.83 -19.29 0.46
CA GLY A 100 12.59 -19.19 -0.33
C GLY A 100 11.29 -18.73 0.36
N GLY A 101 11.35 -18.16 1.56
CA GLY A 101 10.20 -17.71 2.31
C GLY A 101 9.54 -16.41 1.80
N ALA A 102 10.30 -15.53 1.11
CA ALA A 102 9.78 -14.22 0.71
C ALA A 102 8.54 -14.32 -0.18
N VAL A 103 8.60 -15.14 -1.22
CA VAL A 103 7.50 -15.32 -2.17
C VAL A 103 6.27 -15.93 -1.51
N ASN A 104 6.47 -16.82 -0.54
CA ASN A 104 5.38 -17.50 0.17
C ASN A 104 4.52 -16.54 1.00
N PHE A 105 5.05 -15.39 1.41
CA PHE A 105 4.29 -14.39 2.15
C PHE A 105 3.86 -13.20 1.29
N LEU A 106 4.58 -12.89 0.22
CA LEU A 106 4.24 -11.77 -0.65
C LEU A 106 2.91 -11.99 -1.38
N ILE A 107 2.68 -13.20 -1.91
CA ILE A 107 1.42 -13.50 -2.60
C ILE A 107 0.22 -13.42 -1.64
N PRO A 108 0.22 -14.12 -0.48
CA PRO A 108 -0.88 -13.98 0.48
C PRO A 108 -1.05 -12.56 1.00
N SER A 109 0.03 -11.82 1.29
CA SER A 109 -0.08 -10.42 1.74
C SER A 109 -0.71 -9.53 0.68
N PHE A 110 -0.33 -9.71 -0.58
CA PHE A 110 -0.91 -8.99 -1.71
C PHE A 110 -2.41 -9.28 -1.85
N LEU A 111 -2.81 -10.55 -1.82
CA LEU A 111 -4.21 -10.94 -1.95
C LEU A 111 -5.05 -10.42 -0.78
N LEU A 112 -4.54 -10.53 0.45
CA LEU A 112 -5.22 -10.00 1.64
C LEU A 112 -5.33 -8.49 1.62
N PHE A 113 -4.26 -7.79 1.27
CA PHE A 113 -4.30 -6.33 1.18
C PHE A 113 -5.33 -5.89 0.13
N ARG A 114 -5.29 -6.44 -1.09
CA ARG A 114 -6.27 -6.11 -2.13
C ARG A 114 -7.69 -6.48 -1.75
N PHE A 115 -7.88 -7.55 -0.99
CA PHE A 115 -9.18 -7.93 -0.45
C PHE A 115 -9.73 -6.86 0.49
N PHE A 116 -8.95 -6.40 1.48
CA PHE A 116 -9.40 -5.39 2.43
C PHE A 116 -9.55 -4.00 1.80
N ASP A 117 -8.67 -3.62 0.89
CA ASP A 117 -8.72 -2.38 0.14
C ASP A 117 -9.98 -2.29 -0.76
N ILE A 118 -10.33 -3.36 -1.46
CA ILE A 118 -11.49 -3.37 -2.37
C ILE A 118 -12.81 -3.47 -1.58
N LEU A 119 -12.89 -4.34 -0.58
CA LEU A 119 -14.12 -4.57 0.20
C LEU A 119 -14.36 -3.51 1.26
N LYS A 120 -13.30 -2.83 1.70
CA LYS A 120 -13.33 -1.75 2.70
C LYS A 120 -14.21 -2.08 3.92
N PRO A 121 -13.99 -3.22 4.63
CA PRO A 121 -14.75 -3.52 5.83
C PRO A 121 -14.49 -2.47 6.91
N TRP A 122 -15.32 -2.42 7.93
CA TRP A 122 -15.00 -1.60 9.09
C TRP A 122 -13.69 -2.11 9.75
N PRO A 123 -12.73 -1.25 10.11
CA PRO A 123 -12.74 0.23 10.15
C PRO A 123 -12.28 0.93 8.84
N VAL A 124 -11.86 0.23 7.80
CA VAL A 124 -11.30 0.79 6.56
C VAL A 124 -12.24 1.85 5.95
N ASN A 125 -13.52 1.51 5.79
CA ASN A 125 -14.54 2.41 5.25
C ASN A 125 -14.80 3.66 6.12
N ALA A 126 -14.44 3.61 7.40
CA ALA A 126 -14.54 4.78 8.28
C ALA A 126 -13.34 5.72 8.08
N CYS A 127 -12.15 5.17 7.78
CA CYS A 127 -10.93 5.92 7.50
C CYS A 127 -11.03 6.74 6.21
N GLU A 128 -11.66 6.19 5.17
CA GLU A 128 -11.90 6.88 3.88
C GLU A 128 -12.69 8.20 4.03
N LYS A 129 -13.46 8.36 5.10
CA LYS A 129 -14.25 9.57 5.34
C LYS A 129 -13.42 10.77 5.82
N ALA A 130 -12.15 10.58 6.12
CA ALA A 130 -11.27 11.68 6.46
C ALA A 130 -11.02 12.58 5.24
N PRO A 131 -10.82 13.91 5.43
CA PRO A 131 -10.75 14.84 4.31
C PRO A 131 -9.42 14.76 3.55
N GLY A 132 -9.50 14.86 2.22
CA GLY A 132 -8.36 15.04 1.32
C GLY A 132 -7.35 13.90 1.40
N GLY A 133 -6.08 14.20 1.23
CA GLY A 133 -5.01 13.20 1.23
C GLY A 133 -4.92 12.33 2.49
N LEU A 134 -5.50 12.77 3.61
CA LEU A 134 -5.56 11.95 4.82
C LEU A 134 -6.53 10.78 4.64
N GLY A 135 -7.70 11.01 4.06
CA GLY A 135 -8.68 9.94 3.76
C GLY A 135 -8.12 8.94 2.77
N ILE A 136 -7.51 9.43 1.68
CA ILE A 136 -6.87 8.62 0.64
C ILE A 136 -5.81 7.68 1.24
N MET A 137 -5.03 8.16 2.21
CA MET A 137 -3.96 7.35 2.81
C MET A 137 -4.44 6.41 3.93
N LEU A 138 -5.43 6.85 4.74
CA LEU A 138 -5.79 6.13 5.97
C LEU A 138 -6.55 4.84 5.71
N ASP A 139 -7.36 4.76 4.67
CA ASP A 139 -8.09 3.53 4.35
C ASP A 139 -7.12 2.42 3.94
N ASP A 140 -6.10 2.72 3.14
CA ASP A 140 -5.08 1.76 2.76
C ASP A 140 -4.13 1.40 3.90
N VAL A 141 -3.80 2.34 4.78
CA VAL A 141 -3.09 2.04 6.04
C VAL A 141 -3.90 1.06 6.89
N ALA A 142 -5.20 1.31 7.07
CA ALA A 142 -6.07 0.41 7.82
C ALA A 142 -6.23 -0.96 7.12
N GLY A 143 -6.40 -0.98 5.80
CA GLY A 143 -6.42 -2.20 4.98
C GLY A 143 -5.14 -3.01 5.12
N GLY A 144 -3.98 -2.35 5.08
CA GLY A 144 -2.67 -2.95 5.27
C GLY A 144 -2.48 -3.57 6.64
N VAL A 145 -2.93 -2.88 7.70
CA VAL A 145 -2.91 -3.41 9.07
C VAL A 145 -3.79 -4.65 9.19
N LEU A 146 -5.02 -4.63 8.66
CA LEU A 146 -5.90 -5.80 8.68
C LEU A 146 -5.31 -6.97 7.89
N ALA A 147 -4.72 -6.70 6.74
CA ALA A 147 -4.05 -7.71 5.93
C ALA A 147 -2.87 -8.35 6.67
N ASN A 148 -2.06 -7.53 7.34
CA ASN A 148 -0.94 -8.00 8.15
C ASN A 148 -1.41 -8.90 9.30
N LEU A 149 -2.41 -8.46 10.07
CA LEU A 149 -2.97 -9.25 11.17
C LEU A 149 -3.58 -10.56 10.69
N ALA A 150 -4.31 -10.55 9.57
CA ALA A 150 -4.86 -11.75 8.96
C ALA A 150 -3.75 -12.72 8.52
N LEU A 151 -2.68 -12.20 7.93
CA LEU A 151 -1.53 -13.01 7.50
C LEU A 151 -0.80 -13.63 8.70
N TRP A 152 -0.65 -12.88 9.80
CA TRP A 152 -0.12 -13.42 11.05
C TRP A 152 -0.98 -14.57 11.61
N GLY A 153 -2.30 -14.40 11.59
CA GLY A 153 -3.23 -15.46 12.00
C GLY A 153 -3.10 -16.71 11.12
N LEU A 154 -3.11 -16.53 9.79
CA LEU A 154 -2.95 -17.63 8.84
C LEU A 154 -1.61 -18.36 9.03
N ARG A 155 -0.53 -17.61 9.24
CA ARG A 155 0.79 -18.18 9.48
C ARG A 155 0.81 -19.07 10.73
N LYS A 156 0.24 -18.58 11.83
CA LYS A 156 0.18 -19.38 13.09
C LYS A 156 -0.60 -20.67 12.90
N VAL A 157 -1.75 -20.59 12.22
CA VAL A 157 -2.62 -21.76 12.02
C VAL A 157 -2.00 -22.78 11.08
N PHE A 158 -1.46 -22.34 9.94
CA PHE A 158 -1.08 -23.27 8.86
C PHE A 158 0.41 -23.60 8.79
N ILE A 159 1.29 -22.77 9.34
CA ILE A 159 2.74 -22.95 9.21
C ILE A 159 3.39 -23.32 10.54
N GLU A 160 3.01 -22.67 11.64
CA GLU A 160 3.60 -22.90 12.96
C GLU A 160 2.92 -24.05 13.75
N GLY A 161 1.92 -24.70 13.15
CA GLY A 161 1.32 -25.89 13.71
C GLY A 161 0.53 -25.66 15.01
N TRP A 162 -0.11 -24.50 15.14
CA TRP A 162 -0.99 -24.22 16.28
C TRP A 162 -2.32 -25.00 16.21
N TRP A 163 -2.40 -25.96 15.29
CA TRP A 163 -3.54 -26.86 15.20
C TRP A 163 -3.30 -28.06 16.14
N PRO A 164 -4.13 -28.22 17.18
CA PRO A 164 -3.91 -29.25 18.21
C PRO A 164 -4.32 -30.69 17.79
N PHE A 165 -4.43 -30.96 16.47
CA PHE A 165 -4.76 -32.29 15.95
C PHE A 165 -3.78 -32.75 14.90
#